data_3c4ebb7fd50a1219e8177b6d8f8a7e07
#
_entry.id   3c4ebb7fd50a1219e8177b6d8f8a7e07
#
_cell.length_a   1.000
_cell.length_b   1.000
_cell.length_c   1.000
_cell.angle_alpha   90.00
_cell.angle_beta   90.00
_cell.angle_gamma   90.00
#
_symmetry.space_group_name_H-M   'P 1'
#
loop_
_entity.id
_entity.type
_entity.pdbx_description
1 polymer ?
#
loop_
_entity_poly.entity_id
_entity_poly.type
_entity_poly.pdbx_seq_one_letter_code
_entity_poly.pdbx_strand_id
1 'polypeptide(L)'
;MPPFLPSPDWIASLRDRGAAALRLAGQYWVVLATGAAAVAILGGGLLLFHGQATRPPIAQKKPVRTVAHKPPVPKKVAVTPSKKPSAFDLEQQMSFSQLMNRWNPTIAEAAKKYSVPQLWIRAVMQIESGGRTMLGENQPIKSNMGAMGLMQLMPETYNDMRLQNGLGKDPYDPHDNIMAGAAYLKFLRARYGYPQMFAAYNDGPGNLEARMMGRGLLPQETQNYMVSITNAMAHGGPGGHGAMIKLTRPNGAPAMINAAAVVSVRAAFAGEYAPGVQSVITVGRLHQGVRESVAQARSIIRAHGGGV
;
A
#
# COMPACT_ATOMS: atom_id res chain seq x y z
N MET A 1 -31.66 -18.65 21.65
CA MET A 1 -31.56 -17.25 21.16
C MET A 1 -31.69 -17.26 19.67
N PRO A 2 -32.65 -16.57 19.07
CA PRO A 2 -32.78 -16.53 17.61
C PRO A 2 -31.61 -15.76 17.00
N PRO A 3 -31.19 -16.05 15.75
CA PRO A 3 -30.11 -15.35 15.08
C PRO A 3 -30.55 -13.91 14.83
N PHE A 4 -29.70 -12.99 15.25
CA PHE A 4 -29.84 -11.54 15.04
C PHE A 4 -29.72 -11.26 13.53
N LEU A 5 -30.85 -11.05 12.87
CA LEU A 5 -30.91 -10.54 11.51
C LEU A 5 -30.72 -9.01 11.59
N PRO A 6 -29.76 -8.41 10.91
CA PRO A 6 -29.64 -6.96 10.86
C PRO A 6 -30.88 -6.36 10.19
N SER A 7 -31.35 -5.22 10.69
CA SER A 7 -32.53 -4.54 10.17
C SER A 7 -32.35 -4.16 8.70
N PRO A 8 -33.44 -4.16 7.89
CA PRO A 8 -33.38 -3.83 6.46
C PRO A 8 -32.83 -2.43 6.14
N ASP A 9 -32.91 -1.51 7.09
CA ASP A 9 -32.63 -0.09 6.88
C ASP A 9 -31.14 0.26 6.66
N TRP A 10 -30.19 -0.49 7.26
CA TRP A 10 -28.80 -0.24 7.00
C TRP A 10 -28.31 -0.78 5.65
N ILE A 11 -28.98 -1.83 5.13
CA ILE A 11 -28.73 -2.36 3.78
C ILE A 11 -29.14 -1.30 2.74
N ALA A 12 -30.26 -0.59 2.97
CA ALA A 12 -30.68 0.54 2.16
C ALA A 12 -29.65 1.67 2.18
N SER A 13 -29.07 1.99 3.35
CA SER A 13 -28.08 3.07 3.49
C SER A 13 -26.78 2.81 2.72
N LEU A 14 -26.30 1.56 2.63
CA LEU A 14 -25.13 1.19 1.82
C LEU A 14 -25.44 1.25 0.31
N ARG A 15 -26.66 0.93 -0.07
CA ARG A 15 -27.14 0.97 -1.46
C ARG A 15 -27.25 2.41 -1.96
N ASP A 16 -27.77 3.31 -1.14
CA ASP A 16 -27.91 4.73 -1.47
C ASP A 16 -26.56 5.47 -1.49
N ARG A 17 -25.61 5.11 -0.63
CA ARG A 17 -24.26 5.68 -0.60
C ARG A 17 -23.42 5.22 -1.80
N GLY A 18 -23.57 3.98 -2.26
CA GLY A 18 -22.96 3.51 -3.51
C GLY A 18 -23.46 4.26 -4.74
N ALA A 19 -24.76 4.59 -4.78
CA ALA A 19 -25.37 5.39 -5.85
C ALA A 19 -24.94 6.85 -5.83
N ALA A 20 -24.67 7.43 -4.65
CA ALA A 20 -24.14 8.79 -4.51
C ALA A 20 -22.69 8.91 -4.99
N ALA A 21 -21.84 7.92 -4.69
CA ALA A 21 -20.46 7.86 -5.17
C ALA A 21 -20.38 7.76 -6.71
N LEU A 22 -21.28 6.99 -7.33
CA LEU A 22 -21.39 6.88 -8.79
C LEU A 22 -21.88 8.18 -9.45
N ARG A 23 -22.73 8.97 -8.78
CA ARG A 23 -23.18 10.28 -9.29
C ARG A 23 -22.06 11.33 -9.25
N LEU A 24 -21.21 11.31 -8.22
CA LEU A 24 -20.04 12.19 -8.11
C LEU A 24 -18.97 11.84 -9.13
N ALA A 25 -18.71 10.54 -9.39
CA ALA A 25 -17.76 10.11 -10.42
C ALA A 25 -18.23 10.53 -11.83
N GLY A 26 -19.56 10.49 -12.12
CA GLY A 26 -20.14 10.93 -13.39
C GLY A 26 -19.98 12.43 -13.66
N GLN A 27 -19.93 13.27 -12.63
CA GLN A 27 -19.79 14.72 -12.79
C GLN A 27 -18.35 15.16 -13.12
N TYR A 28 -17.34 14.39 -12.68
CA TYR A 28 -15.92 14.70 -13.00
C TYR A 28 -15.50 14.31 -14.43
N TRP A 29 -16.22 13.40 -15.11
CA TRP A 29 -15.92 13.03 -16.49
C TRP A 29 -16.36 14.08 -17.53
N VAL A 30 -17.32 14.93 -17.21
CA VAL A 30 -17.83 15.95 -18.13
C VAL A 30 -16.91 17.19 -18.21
N VAL A 31 -16.05 17.43 -17.19
CA VAL A 31 -15.16 18.59 -17.17
C VAL A 31 -13.85 18.37 -17.93
N LEU A 32 -13.46 17.12 -18.22
CA LEU A 32 -12.22 16.81 -18.96
C LEU A 32 -12.39 16.72 -20.50
N ALA A 33 -13.62 16.82 -21.01
CA ALA A 33 -13.88 16.70 -22.45
C ALA A 33 -13.94 18.06 -23.21
N THR A 34 -13.78 19.22 -22.56
CA THR A 34 -13.89 20.55 -23.19
C THR A 34 -12.61 21.40 -23.19
N GLY A 35 -11.45 20.80 -22.87
CA GLY A 35 -10.16 21.49 -22.78
C GLY A 35 -9.16 21.17 -23.90
N ALA A 36 -9.60 21.03 -25.15
CA ALA A 36 -8.69 20.87 -26.29
C ALA A 36 -9.03 21.92 -27.36
N ALA A 37 -8.39 23.09 -27.33
CA ALA A 37 -8.07 23.92 -28.50
C ALA A 37 -7.40 25.22 -28.06
N ALA A 38 -6.11 25.38 -28.33
CA ALA A 38 -5.48 26.54 -28.96
C ALA A 38 -3.97 26.53 -28.69
N VAL A 39 -3.19 25.92 -29.57
CA VAL A 39 -1.76 26.24 -29.70
C VAL A 39 -1.66 27.16 -30.92
N ALA A 40 -1.41 28.43 -30.67
CA ALA A 40 -1.03 29.40 -31.69
C ALA A 40 0.49 29.32 -31.90
N ILE A 41 0.90 29.03 -33.12
CA ILE A 41 2.28 29.12 -33.59
C ILE A 41 2.57 30.59 -33.88
N LEU A 42 3.58 31.16 -33.23
CA LEU A 42 4.27 32.33 -33.73
C LEU A 42 5.77 32.09 -33.74
N GLY A 43 6.31 32.20 -34.93
CA GLY A 43 7.68 31.95 -35.26
C GLY A 43 8.63 33.12 -34.97
N GLY A 44 9.92 32.81 -35.11
CA GLY A 44 10.92 33.80 -35.47
C GLY A 44 11.96 34.11 -34.38
N GLY A 45 13.22 33.84 -34.71
CA GLY A 45 14.33 34.56 -34.11
C GLY A 45 15.51 33.71 -33.63
N LEU A 46 16.29 33.21 -34.59
CA LEU A 46 17.63 32.67 -34.39
C LEU A 46 18.60 33.82 -34.13
N LEU A 47 19.16 33.95 -32.91
CA LEU A 47 20.31 34.80 -32.64
C LEU A 47 21.45 33.97 -32.06
N LEU A 48 22.43 33.76 -32.91
CA LEU A 48 23.74 33.16 -32.57
C LEU A 48 24.58 34.22 -31.84
N PHE A 49 24.86 34.01 -30.54
CA PHE A 49 25.94 34.74 -29.86
C PHE A 49 27.17 33.85 -29.71
N HIS A 50 28.23 34.22 -30.48
CA HIS A 50 29.60 33.74 -30.26
C HIS A 50 30.21 34.55 -29.11
N GLY A 51 30.35 33.96 -27.94
CA GLY A 51 31.10 34.50 -26.80
C GLY A 51 32.44 33.78 -26.68
N GLN A 52 33.54 34.48 -27.02
CA GLN A 52 34.90 34.01 -26.81
C GLN A 52 35.19 33.91 -25.31
N ALA A 53 35.67 32.76 -24.87
CA ALA A 53 36.15 32.55 -23.51
C ALA A 53 37.55 33.12 -23.36
N THR A 54 37.70 34.23 -22.64
CA THR A 54 39.00 34.76 -22.17
C THR A 54 39.41 34.03 -20.90
N ARG A 55 40.58 33.38 -20.92
CA ARG A 55 41.23 32.75 -19.76
C ARG A 55 41.75 33.83 -18.80
N PRO A 56 41.50 33.72 -17.47
CA PRO A 56 42.17 34.57 -16.49
C PRO A 56 43.65 34.18 -16.26
N PRO A 57 44.52 35.12 -15.89
CA PRO A 57 45.93 34.90 -15.74
C PRO A 57 46.30 34.10 -14.47
N ILE A 58 47.35 33.28 -14.60
CA ILE A 58 47.86 32.42 -13.53
C ILE A 58 48.50 33.31 -12.44
N ALA A 59 47.95 33.29 -11.23
CA ALA A 59 48.52 33.96 -10.06
C ALA A 59 49.72 33.15 -9.52
N GLN A 60 50.88 33.83 -9.39
CA GLN A 60 52.11 33.27 -8.82
C GLN A 60 51.90 32.99 -7.31
N LYS A 61 52.25 31.77 -6.88
CA LYS A 61 52.26 31.36 -5.47
C LYS A 61 53.37 32.01 -4.69
N LYS A 62 53.08 32.77 -3.64
CA LYS A 62 54.02 33.21 -2.61
C LYS A 62 54.40 32.02 -1.72
N PRO A 63 55.66 31.97 -1.19
CA PRO A 63 56.10 30.85 -0.36
C PRO A 63 55.33 30.79 0.97
N VAL A 64 54.86 29.60 1.29
CA VAL A 64 54.12 29.31 2.53
C VAL A 64 55.12 29.19 3.67
N ARG A 65 55.00 30.06 4.68
CA ARG A 65 55.72 30.00 5.95
C ARG A 65 55.18 28.80 6.76
N THR A 66 56.03 27.80 6.99
CA THR A 66 55.71 26.60 7.79
C THR A 66 55.51 27.01 9.25
N VAL A 67 54.25 27.01 9.70
CA VAL A 67 53.86 27.12 11.11
C VAL A 67 53.70 25.71 11.65
N ALA A 68 54.49 25.35 12.68
CA ALA A 68 54.40 24.09 13.37
C ALA A 68 53.00 23.96 14.03
N HIS A 69 52.19 23.05 13.51
CA HIS A 69 50.91 22.74 14.10
C HIS A 69 51.09 21.76 15.27
N LYS A 70 50.74 22.23 16.47
CA LYS A 70 50.49 21.41 17.64
C LYS A 70 49.36 20.42 17.30
N PRO A 71 49.49 19.10 17.59
CA PRO A 71 48.43 18.13 17.25
C PRO A 71 47.12 18.53 17.93
N PRO A 72 45.97 18.45 17.20
CA PRO A 72 44.68 18.79 17.78
C PRO A 72 44.30 17.78 18.88
N VAL A 73 43.97 18.32 20.04
CA VAL A 73 43.37 17.57 21.14
C VAL A 73 42.08 16.91 20.59
N PRO A 74 41.86 15.60 20.79
CA PRO A 74 40.66 14.95 20.30
C PRO A 74 39.44 15.61 20.95
N LYS A 75 38.61 16.32 20.16
CA LYS A 75 37.30 16.79 20.60
C LYS A 75 36.49 15.58 20.97
N LYS A 76 36.11 15.49 22.27
CA LYS A 76 35.14 14.54 22.77
C LYS A 76 33.91 14.64 21.85
N VAL A 77 33.68 13.63 21.01
CA VAL A 77 32.46 13.54 20.18
C VAL A 77 31.30 13.49 21.17
N ALA A 78 30.52 14.54 21.21
CA ALA A 78 29.28 14.54 21.96
C ALA A 78 28.39 13.42 21.37
N VAL A 79 28.21 12.35 22.12
CA VAL A 79 27.27 11.29 21.77
C VAL A 79 25.89 11.93 21.88
N THR A 80 25.33 12.29 20.74
CA THR A 80 23.93 12.75 20.64
C THR A 80 23.06 11.62 21.20
N PRO A 81 22.13 11.88 22.12
CA PRO A 81 21.28 10.83 22.65
C PRO A 81 20.57 10.12 21.50
N SER A 82 20.77 8.81 21.39
CA SER A 82 20.15 7.98 20.38
C SER A 82 18.62 8.12 20.48
N LYS A 83 17.99 8.69 19.46
CA LYS A 83 16.53 8.79 19.36
C LYS A 83 15.98 7.37 19.47
N LYS A 84 15.00 7.16 20.37
CA LYS A 84 14.31 5.87 20.48
C LYS A 84 13.77 5.47 19.10
N PRO A 85 14.01 4.22 18.63
CA PRO A 85 13.56 3.79 17.31
C PRO A 85 12.05 3.96 17.17
N SER A 86 11.60 4.50 16.05
CA SER A 86 10.18 4.62 15.72
C SER A 86 9.55 3.26 15.43
N ALA A 87 8.22 3.18 15.43
CA ALA A 87 7.51 1.96 15.03
C ALA A 87 7.91 1.51 13.62
N PHE A 88 8.14 2.47 12.71
CA PHE A 88 8.65 2.19 11.37
C PHE A 88 10.04 1.55 11.39
N ASP A 89 10.99 2.09 12.17
CA ASP A 89 12.35 1.53 12.28
C ASP A 89 12.34 0.12 12.85
N LEU A 90 11.50 -0.14 13.84
CA LEU A 90 11.33 -1.47 14.41
C LEU A 90 10.76 -2.46 13.38
N GLU A 91 9.74 -2.06 12.62
CA GLU A 91 9.14 -2.89 11.56
C GLU A 91 10.10 -3.18 10.41
N GLN A 92 11.04 -2.26 10.10
CA GLN A 92 12.07 -2.50 9.09
C GLN A 92 13.06 -3.60 9.49
N GLN A 93 13.27 -3.82 10.78
CA GLN A 93 14.18 -4.83 11.31
C GLN A 93 13.50 -6.19 11.49
N MET A 94 12.15 -6.26 11.46
CA MET A 94 11.40 -7.50 11.61
C MET A 94 11.41 -8.33 10.33
N SER A 95 11.59 -9.65 10.47
CA SER A 95 11.28 -10.59 9.41
C SER A 95 9.77 -10.60 9.12
N PHE A 96 9.39 -11.10 7.95
CA PHE A 96 7.97 -11.23 7.60
C PHE A 96 7.20 -12.06 8.65
N SER A 97 7.79 -13.16 9.12
CA SER A 97 7.17 -13.98 10.17
C SER A 97 6.97 -13.21 11.46
N GLN A 98 7.91 -12.37 11.87
CA GLN A 98 7.76 -11.53 13.05
C GLN A 98 6.65 -10.48 12.86
N LEU A 99 6.60 -9.83 11.69
CA LEU A 99 5.54 -8.87 11.34
C LEU A 99 4.15 -9.49 11.43
N MET A 100 3.99 -10.71 10.93
CA MET A 100 2.70 -11.41 10.94
C MET A 100 2.36 -12.04 12.28
N ASN A 101 3.35 -12.67 12.94
CA ASN A 101 3.08 -13.48 14.14
C ASN A 101 2.79 -12.64 15.38
N ARG A 102 3.25 -11.38 15.43
CA ARG A 102 2.93 -10.46 16.53
C ARG A 102 1.43 -10.22 16.69
N TRP A 103 0.64 -10.45 15.64
CA TRP A 103 -0.81 -10.28 15.61
C TRP A 103 -1.60 -11.55 15.94
N ASN A 104 -0.92 -12.70 16.14
CA ASN A 104 -1.60 -13.97 16.40
C ASN A 104 -2.60 -13.92 17.58
N PRO A 105 -2.31 -13.27 18.72
CA PRO A 105 -3.29 -13.16 19.82
C PRO A 105 -4.56 -12.46 19.38
N THR A 106 -4.45 -11.31 18.71
CA THR A 106 -5.60 -10.52 18.23
C THR A 106 -6.37 -11.25 17.12
N ILE A 107 -5.65 -11.94 16.22
CA ILE A 107 -6.27 -12.78 15.18
C ILE A 107 -7.08 -13.92 15.81
N ALA A 108 -6.55 -14.57 16.85
CA ALA A 108 -7.26 -15.64 17.55
C ALA A 108 -8.51 -15.12 18.29
N GLU A 109 -8.42 -13.97 18.93
CA GLU A 109 -9.55 -13.29 19.56
C GLU A 109 -10.64 -12.95 18.52
N ALA A 110 -10.27 -12.29 17.42
CA ALA A 110 -11.19 -11.91 16.37
C ALA A 110 -11.85 -13.13 15.72
N ALA A 111 -11.09 -14.18 15.46
CA ALA A 111 -11.59 -15.45 14.91
C ALA A 111 -12.67 -16.07 15.81
N LYS A 112 -12.41 -16.11 17.13
CA LYS A 112 -13.36 -16.62 18.12
C LYS A 112 -14.62 -15.75 18.19
N LYS A 113 -14.45 -14.41 18.31
CA LYS A 113 -15.58 -13.47 18.45
C LYS A 113 -16.50 -13.47 17.24
N TYR A 114 -15.96 -13.54 16.04
CA TYR A 114 -16.75 -13.44 14.81
C TYR A 114 -17.01 -14.78 14.11
N SER A 115 -16.51 -15.88 14.64
CA SER A 115 -16.63 -17.23 14.03
C SER A 115 -16.07 -17.27 12.60
N VAL A 116 -14.93 -16.61 12.40
CA VAL A 116 -14.20 -16.56 11.13
C VAL A 116 -12.89 -17.33 11.29
N PRO A 117 -12.50 -18.21 10.35
CA PRO A 117 -11.21 -18.92 10.45
C PRO A 117 -10.04 -17.94 10.60
N GLN A 118 -9.13 -18.23 11.55
CA GLN A 118 -7.89 -17.44 11.72
C GLN A 118 -7.10 -17.31 10.43
N LEU A 119 -7.08 -18.40 9.65
CA LEU A 119 -6.39 -18.47 8.37
C LEU A 119 -6.90 -17.40 7.37
N TRP A 120 -8.19 -17.10 7.36
CA TRP A 120 -8.76 -16.08 6.47
C TRP A 120 -8.35 -14.67 6.89
N ILE A 121 -8.43 -14.37 8.20
CA ILE A 121 -8.01 -13.07 8.75
C ILE A 121 -6.53 -12.86 8.45
N ARG A 122 -5.72 -13.90 8.68
CA ARG A 122 -4.27 -13.87 8.44
C ARG A 122 -3.94 -13.70 6.95
N ALA A 123 -4.62 -14.42 6.05
CA ALA A 123 -4.40 -14.31 4.61
C ALA A 123 -4.75 -12.91 4.08
N VAL A 124 -5.88 -12.34 4.51
CA VAL A 124 -6.25 -10.97 4.16
C VAL A 124 -5.22 -9.99 4.69
N MET A 125 -4.85 -10.03 5.98
CA MET A 125 -3.82 -9.15 6.54
C MET A 125 -2.49 -9.27 5.80
N GLN A 126 -2.10 -10.49 5.44
CA GLN A 126 -0.87 -10.76 4.69
C GLN A 126 -0.87 -10.02 3.34
N ILE A 127 -1.98 -10.09 2.60
CA ILE A 127 -2.10 -9.45 1.29
C ILE A 127 -2.26 -7.93 1.44
N GLU A 128 -3.02 -7.45 2.43
CA GLU A 128 -3.36 -6.02 2.55
C GLU A 128 -2.19 -5.18 3.09
N SER A 129 -1.46 -5.67 4.09
CA SER A 129 -0.42 -4.89 4.78
C SER A 129 0.91 -5.62 5.01
N GLY A 130 0.92 -6.96 4.86
CA GLY A 130 2.06 -7.78 5.30
C GLY A 130 2.30 -7.72 6.81
N GLY A 131 1.28 -7.38 7.60
CA GLY A 131 1.37 -7.20 9.04
C GLY A 131 2.04 -5.89 9.48
N ARG A 132 2.27 -4.94 8.58
CA ARG A 132 2.88 -3.63 8.87
C ARG A 132 1.83 -2.61 9.30
N THR A 133 2.22 -1.71 10.20
CA THR A 133 1.39 -0.57 10.62
C THR A 133 1.84 0.75 10.01
N MET A 134 3.08 0.81 9.49
CA MET A 134 3.70 2.05 9.03
C MET A 134 4.22 1.95 7.61
N LEU A 135 4.04 3.02 6.82
CA LEU A 135 4.68 3.24 5.51
C LEU A 135 5.96 4.07 5.62
N GLY A 136 6.08 4.89 6.66
CA GLY A 136 7.19 5.78 6.94
C GLY A 136 7.23 6.16 8.42
N GLU A 137 8.21 6.97 8.86
CA GLU A 137 8.47 7.28 10.27
C GLU A 137 7.24 7.84 11.02
N ASN A 138 6.45 8.72 10.37
CA ASN A 138 5.21 9.29 10.92
C ASN A 138 4.02 9.06 9.99
N GLN A 139 4.07 8.00 9.20
CA GLN A 139 3.07 7.71 8.19
C GLN A 139 2.43 6.35 8.44
N PRO A 140 1.26 6.29 9.09
CA PRO A 140 0.47 5.07 9.23
C PRO A 140 0.12 4.47 7.86
N ILE A 141 -0.04 3.15 7.82
CA ILE A 141 -0.33 2.43 6.59
C ILE A 141 -1.70 2.82 6.04
N LYS A 142 -1.71 3.43 4.86
CA LYS A 142 -2.89 3.88 4.14
C LYS A 142 -2.67 3.74 2.64
N SER A 143 -3.65 3.19 1.91
CA SER A 143 -3.57 3.12 0.45
C SER A 143 -3.86 4.48 -0.20
N ASN A 144 -3.50 4.62 -1.48
CA ASN A 144 -3.84 5.81 -2.29
C ASN A 144 -5.35 6.01 -2.42
N MET A 145 -6.14 4.93 -2.33
CA MET A 145 -7.61 4.97 -2.36
C MET A 145 -8.23 5.23 -0.98
N GLY A 146 -7.41 5.38 0.07
CA GLY A 146 -7.86 5.72 1.40
C GLY A 146 -8.11 4.53 2.34
N ALA A 147 -7.85 3.29 1.92
CA ALA A 147 -7.95 2.13 2.81
C ALA A 147 -6.91 2.19 3.93
N MET A 148 -7.29 1.82 5.16
CA MET A 148 -6.54 2.12 6.39
C MET A 148 -6.22 0.87 7.22
N GLY A 149 -5.03 0.89 7.83
CA GLY A 149 -4.61 -0.08 8.85
C GLY A 149 -4.25 -1.46 8.31
N LEU A 150 -4.07 -2.41 9.21
CA LEU A 150 -3.61 -3.78 8.92
C LEU A 150 -4.49 -4.55 7.94
N MET A 151 -5.80 -4.36 8.02
CA MET A 151 -6.80 -5.02 7.18
C MET A 151 -7.27 -4.15 6.02
N GLN A 152 -6.66 -2.97 5.80
CA GLN A 152 -6.94 -2.04 4.70
C GLN A 152 -8.44 -1.80 4.47
N LEU A 153 -9.13 -1.40 5.55
CA LEU A 153 -10.55 -1.09 5.48
C LEU A 153 -10.77 0.34 4.95
N MET A 154 -11.75 0.50 4.06
CA MET A 154 -12.20 1.82 3.66
C MET A 154 -12.80 2.57 4.85
N PRO A 155 -12.70 3.92 4.91
CA PRO A 155 -13.19 4.71 6.05
C PRO A 155 -14.62 4.39 6.46
N GLU A 156 -15.53 4.27 5.49
CA GLU A 156 -16.92 3.95 5.72
C GLU A 156 -17.09 2.52 6.28
N THR A 157 -16.40 1.55 5.69
CA THR A 157 -16.42 0.15 6.15
C THR A 157 -15.92 0.05 7.59
N TYR A 158 -14.80 0.73 7.92
CA TYR A 158 -14.30 0.75 9.30
C TYR A 158 -15.33 1.37 10.24
N ASN A 159 -15.91 2.52 9.88
CA ASN A 159 -16.89 3.21 10.69
C ASN A 159 -18.13 2.35 10.97
N ASP A 160 -18.65 1.65 9.95
CA ASP A 160 -19.80 0.76 10.10
C ASP A 160 -19.47 -0.42 11.02
N MET A 161 -18.30 -1.06 10.80
CA MET A 161 -17.89 -2.20 11.63
C MET A 161 -17.60 -1.79 13.08
N ARG A 162 -16.96 -0.64 13.31
CA ARG A 162 -16.68 -0.19 14.67
C ARG A 162 -17.94 0.13 15.46
N LEU A 163 -18.92 0.81 14.84
CA LEU A 163 -20.18 1.16 15.47
C LEU A 163 -20.99 -0.09 15.86
N GLN A 164 -21.05 -1.07 14.97
CA GLN A 164 -21.78 -2.32 15.22
C GLN A 164 -21.12 -3.21 16.29
N ASN A 165 -19.82 -3.07 16.50
CA ASN A 165 -19.04 -3.96 17.35
C ASN A 165 -18.43 -3.29 18.58
N GLY A 166 -18.73 -2.01 18.82
CA GLY A 166 -18.23 -1.25 19.98
C GLY A 166 -16.71 -1.02 19.96
N LEU A 167 -16.12 -0.84 18.74
CA LEU A 167 -14.69 -0.60 18.59
C LEU A 167 -14.36 0.90 18.64
N GLY A 168 -13.09 1.23 18.85
CA GLY A 168 -12.57 2.57 18.94
C GLY A 168 -12.75 3.40 17.67
N LYS A 169 -12.42 4.70 17.74
CA LYS A 169 -12.54 5.62 16.61
C LYS A 169 -11.32 5.63 15.69
N ASP A 170 -10.16 5.17 16.19
CA ASP A 170 -8.91 5.18 15.44
C ASP A 170 -8.81 3.96 14.53
N PRO A 171 -8.89 4.13 13.19
CA PRO A 171 -8.75 3.02 12.26
C PRO A 171 -7.33 2.46 12.15
N TYR A 172 -6.35 3.12 12.76
CA TYR A 172 -4.96 2.68 12.81
C TYR A 172 -4.61 1.94 14.11
N ASP A 173 -5.53 1.89 15.09
CA ASP A 173 -5.37 0.98 16.21
C ASP A 173 -5.33 -0.47 15.69
N PRO A 174 -4.23 -1.22 15.95
CA PRO A 174 -4.07 -2.55 15.35
C PRO A 174 -5.12 -3.55 15.80
N HIS A 175 -5.49 -3.53 17.10
CA HIS A 175 -6.51 -4.44 17.63
C HIS A 175 -7.86 -4.18 16.96
N ASP A 176 -8.32 -2.94 17.00
CA ASP A 176 -9.64 -2.57 16.49
C ASP A 176 -9.74 -2.72 14.96
N ASN A 177 -8.64 -2.49 14.24
CA ASN A 177 -8.61 -2.69 12.79
C ASN A 177 -8.72 -4.18 12.42
N ILE A 178 -8.04 -5.08 13.14
CA ILE A 178 -8.15 -6.54 12.94
C ILE A 178 -9.57 -7.01 13.29
N MET A 179 -10.12 -6.53 14.42
CA MET A 179 -11.49 -6.88 14.84
C MET A 179 -12.52 -6.42 13.81
N ALA A 180 -12.42 -5.19 13.32
CA ALA A 180 -13.30 -4.65 12.26
C ALA A 180 -13.17 -5.44 10.96
N GLY A 181 -11.95 -5.81 10.55
CA GLY A 181 -11.71 -6.63 9.37
C GLY A 181 -12.32 -8.02 9.48
N ALA A 182 -12.21 -8.66 10.63
CA ALA A 182 -12.83 -9.97 10.88
C ALA A 182 -14.37 -9.89 10.91
N ALA A 183 -14.93 -8.83 11.50
CA ALA A 183 -16.38 -8.57 11.47
C ALA A 183 -16.86 -8.37 10.02
N TYR A 184 -16.09 -7.66 9.21
CA TYR A 184 -16.41 -7.46 7.79
C TYR A 184 -16.31 -8.76 6.98
N LEU A 185 -15.31 -9.62 7.24
CA LEU A 185 -15.23 -10.95 6.64
C LEU A 185 -16.44 -11.83 6.99
N LYS A 186 -16.89 -11.80 8.26
CA LYS A 186 -18.15 -12.47 8.67
C LYS A 186 -19.33 -11.98 7.86
N PHE A 187 -19.51 -10.68 7.72
CA PHE A 187 -20.58 -10.08 6.94
C PHE A 187 -20.54 -10.51 5.47
N LEU A 188 -19.37 -10.40 4.84
CA LEU A 188 -19.22 -10.78 3.43
C LEU A 188 -19.43 -12.28 3.19
N ARG A 189 -18.97 -13.13 4.13
CA ARG A 189 -19.23 -14.58 4.08
C ARG A 189 -20.72 -14.89 4.13
N ALA A 190 -21.46 -14.24 5.02
CA ALA A 190 -22.91 -14.46 5.14
C ALA A 190 -23.66 -14.05 3.87
N ARG A 191 -23.16 -13.02 3.15
CA ARG A 191 -23.81 -12.46 1.96
C ARG A 191 -23.43 -13.17 0.67
N TYR A 192 -22.17 -13.52 0.48
CA TYR A 192 -21.65 -14.01 -0.80
C TYR A 192 -21.10 -15.44 -0.74
N GLY A 193 -20.90 -16.01 0.46
CA GLY A 193 -20.25 -17.30 0.63
C GLY A 193 -18.76 -17.27 0.31
N TYR A 194 -18.12 -18.43 0.49
CA TYR A 194 -16.72 -18.68 0.09
C TYR A 194 -16.72 -19.24 -1.35
N PRO A 195 -15.81 -18.83 -2.22
CA PRO A 195 -14.73 -17.86 -2.05
C PRO A 195 -15.11 -16.41 -2.44
N GLN A 196 -16.34 -16.15 -2.89
CA GLN A 196 -16.80 -14.86 -3.44
C GLN A 196 -16.67 -13.70 -2.44
N MET A 197 -16.71 -14.00 -1.14
CA MET A 197 -16.47 -13.02 -0.09
C MET A 197 -15.12 -12.29 -0.24
N PHE A 198 -14.09 -12.92 -0.77
CA PHE A 198 -12.79 -12.30 -1.00
C PHE A 198 -12.80 -11.37 -2.21
N ALA A 199 -13.56 -11.71 -3.26
CA ALA A 199 -13.80 -10.78 -4.36
C ALA A 199 -14.56 -9.53 -3.88
N ALA A 200 -15.59 -9.71 -3.03
CA ALA A 200 -16.31 -8.60 -2.41
C ALA A 200 -15.43 -7.75 -1.49
N TYR A 201 -14.47 -8.37 -0.78
CA TYR A 201 -13.53 -7.65 0.07
C TYR A 201 -12.65 -6.70 -0.74
N ASN A 202 -12.12 -7.15 -1.87
CA ASN A 202 -11.22 -6.40 -2.74
C ASN A 202 -11.96 -5.39 -3.66
N ASP A 203 -12.93 -5.86 -4.45
CA ASP A 203 -13.64 -5.04 -5.47
C ASP A 203 -14.80 -4.22 -4.86
N GLY A 204 -15.22 -4.57 -3.66
CA GLY A 204 -16.40 -4.02 -3.00
C GLY A 204 -17.69 -4.78 -3.31
N PRO A 205 -18.65 -4.82 -2.35
CA PRO A 205 -19.93 -5.53 -2.49
C PRO A 205 -20.74 -5.11 -3.71
N GLY A 206 -20.90 -3.80 -3.94
CA GLY A 206 -21.71 -3.28 -5.04
C GLY A 206 -21.16 -3.63 -6.43
N ASN A 207 -19.83 -3.62 -6.58
CA ASN A 207 -19.19 -4.02 -7.83
C ASN A 207 -19.37 -5.53 -8.07
N LEU A 208 -19.14 -6.35 -7.06
CA LEU A 208 -19.36 -7.80 -7.18
C LEU A 208 -20.81 -8.11 -7.59
N GLU A 209 -21.81 -7.47 -6.96
CA GLU A 209 -23.21 -7.65 -7.31
C GLU A 209 -23.52 -7.25 -8.74
N ALA A 210 -23.00 -6.11 -9.20
CA ALA A 210 -23.15 -5.68 -10.59
C ALA A 210 -22.64 -6.75 -11.57
N ARG A 211 -21.50 -7.38 -11.25
CA ARG A 211 -20.91 -8.44 -12.08
C ARG A 211 -21.71 -9.74 -12.03
N MET A 212 -22.21 -10.11 -10.86
CA MET A 212 -23.10 -11.27 -10.70
C MET A 212 -24.39 -11.09 -11.50
N MET A 213 -24.81 -9.84 -11.73
CA MET A 213 -25.95 -9.49 -12.63
C MET A 213 -25.55 -9.37 -14.12
N GLY A 214 -24.34 -9.82 -14.51
CA GLY A 214 -23.86 -9.80 -15.89
C GLY A 214 -23.32 -8.45 -16.36
N ARG A 215 -23.07 -7.49 -15.47
CA ARG A 215 -22.49 -6.17 -15.80
C ARG A 215 -20.94 -6.20 -15.84
N GLY A 216 -20.38 -7.07 -16.68
CA GLY A 216 -18.95 -7.20 -16.87
C GLY A 216 -18.30 -8.34 -16.08
N LEU A 217 -17.00 -8.55 -16.32
CA LEU A 217 -16.19 -9.57 -15.66
C LEU A 217 -15.53 -9.01 -14.38
N LEU A 218 -15.10 -9.90 -13.48
CA LEU A 218 -14.23 -9.50 -12.38
C LEU A 218 -12.95 -8.86 -12.92
N PRO A 219 -12.51 -7.72 -12.37
CA PRO A 219 -11.24 -7.11 -12.75
C PRO A 219 -10.08 -8.10 -12.60
N GLN A 220 -9.08 -7.99 -13.46
CA GLN A 220 -7.87 -8.82 -13.35
C GLN A 220 -7.21 -8.68 -11.96
N GLU A 221 -7.26 -7.49 -11.39
CA GLU A 221 -6.76 -7.23 -10.04
C GLU A 221 -7.48 -8.09 -9.00
N THR A 222 -8.81 -8.14 -9.04
CA THR A 222 -9.62 -8.95 -8.12
C THR A 222 -9.40 -10.44 -8.32
N GLN A 223 -9.25 -10.90 -9.58
CA GLN A 223 -8.90 -12.29 -9.87
C GLN A 223 -7.53 -12.65 -9.26
N ASN A 224 -6.53 -11.80 -9.46
CA ASN A 224 -5.20 -11.97 -8.89
C ASN A 224 -5.22 -11.93 -7.35
N TYR A 225 -6.05 -11.06 -6.77
CA TYR A 225 -6.27 -11.00 -5.32
C TYR A 225 -6.78 -12.33 -4.78
N MET A 226 -7.79 -12.93 -5.41
CA MET A 226 -8.32 -14.24 -5.02
C MET A 226 -7.27 -15.36 -5.11
N VAL A 227 -6.45 -15.35 -6.16
CA VAL A 227 -5.31 -16.30 -6.29
C VAL A 227 -4.32 -16.07 -5.15
N SER A 228 -3.96 -14.82 -4.85
CA SER A 228 -3.02 -14.48 -3.77
C SER A 228 -3.55 -14.90 -2.39
N ILE A 229 -4.85 -14.71 -2.12
CA ILE A 229 -5.51 -15.19 -0.90
C ILE A 229 -5.42 -16.72 -0.79
N THR A 230 -5.70 -17.45 -1.89
CA THR A 230 -5.62 -18.90 -1.92
C THR A 230 -4.20 -19.39 -1.63
N ASN A 231 -3.19 -18.77 -2.25
CA ASN A 231 -1.79 -19.07 -2.01
C ASN A 231 -1.37 -18.73 -0.57
N ALA A 232 -1.81 -17.60 -0.03
CA ALA A 232 -1.54 -17.21 1.36
C ALA A 232 -2.15 -18.22 2.35
N MET A 233 -3.34 -18.76 2.06
CA MET A 233 -3.97 -19.80 2.88
C MET A 233 -3.23 -21.13 2.78
N ALA A 234 -2.77 -21.51 1.58
CA ALA A 234 -2.05 -22.77 1.39
C ALA A 234 -0.66 -22.77 2.08
N HIS A 235 0.00 -21.62 2.13
CA HIS A 235 1.36 -21.46 2.64
C HIS A 235 1.46 -20.60 3.91
N GLY A 236 0.37 -19.97 4.34
CA GLY A 236 0.32 -18.94 5.38
C GLY A 236 -0.05 -19.44 6.79
N GLY A 237 -0.01 -20.74 7.07
CA GLY A 237 -0.10 -21.26 8.45
C GLY A 237 1.01 -20.68 9.34
N PRO A 238 1.02 -20.93 10.68
CA PRO A 238 2.09 -20.49 11.56
C PRO A 238 3.44 -21.11 11.16
N GLY A 239 4.11 -20.56 10.18
CA GLY A 239 5.33 -21.08 9.53
C GLY A 239 5.39 -20.91 8.02
N GLY A 240 4.32 -20.44 7.37
CA GLY A 240 4.29 -20.18 5.92
C GLY A 240 5.16 -18.97 5.54
N HIS A 241 6.27 -19.25 4.89
CA HIS A 241 7.29 -18.26 4.54
C HIS A 241 7.08 -17.77 3.10
N GLY A 242 6.33 -16.70 2.92
CA GLY A 242 6.52 -15.91 1.71
C GLY A 242 7.91 -15.28 1.75
N ALA A 243 8.74 -15.51 0.72
CA ALA A 243 10.06 -14.91 0.66
C ALA A 243 9.93 -13.37 0.57
N MET A 244 10.65 -12.67 1.46
CA MET A 244 10.78 -11.21 1.37
C MET A 244 11.76 -10.88 0.27
N ILE A 245 11.31 -10.17 -0.75
CA ILE A 245 12.13 -9.63 -1.81
C ILE A 245 12.49 -8.17 -1.54
N LYS A 246 13.65 -7.77 -2.00
CA LYS A 246 14.13 -6.39 -1.94
C LYS A 246 14.04 -5.78 -3.33
N LEU A 247 13.23 -4.73 -3.47
CA LEU A 247 13.17 -3.86 -4.64
C LEU A 247 13.65 -2.46 -4.24
N THR A 248 13.87 -1.58 -5.22
CA THR A 248 14.47 -0.26 -5.00
C THR A 248 13.40 0.84 -5.11
N ARG A 249 13.15 1.58 -4.03
CA ARG A 249 12.28 2.77 -4.04
C ARG A 249 12.88 3.89 -4.88
N PRO A 250 12.08 4.91 -5.28
CA PRO A 250 12.57 6.07 -6.05
C PRO A 250 13.75 6.79 -5.39
N ASN A 251 13.76 6.88 -4.06
CA ASN A 251 14.83 7.50 -3.27
C ASN A 251 16.07 6.61 -3.07
N GLY A 252 16.11 5.40 -3.67
CA GLY A 252 17.19 4.43 -3.52
C GLY A 252 17.07 3.52 -2.29
N ALA A 253 16.15 3.79 -1.37
CA ALA A 253 15.93 2.95 -0.20
C ALA A 253 15.31 1.59 -0.60
N PRO A 254 15.54 0.51 0.18
CA PRO A 254 14.92 -0.77 -0.07
C PRO A 254 13.41 -0.74 0.16
N ALA A 255 12.65 -1.35 -0.76
CA ALA A 255 11.26 -1.75 -0.56
C ALA A 255 11.25 -3.26 -0.28
N MET A 256 10.99 -3.63 0.96
CA MET A 256 10.85 -5.03 1.37
C MET A 256 9.41 -5.48 1.14
N ILE A 257 9.21 -6.40 0.20
CA ILE A 257 7.89 -6.87 -0.23
C ILE A 257 7.83 -8.39 -0.12
N ASN A 258 6.71 -8.93 0.39
CA ASN A 258 6.47 -10.36 0.33
C ASN A 258 6.09 -10.75 -1.10
N ALA A 259 6.91 -11.60 -1.74
CA ALA A 259 6.68 -12.02 -3.13
C ALA A 259 5.32 -12.68 -3.34
N ALA A 260 4.87 -13.52 -2.39
CA ALA A 260 3.57 -14.20 -2.47
C ALA A 260 2.37 -13.27 -2.28
N ALA A 261 2.58 -12.06 -1.74
CA ALA A 261 1.53 -11.07 -1.55
C ALA A 261 1.35 -10.13 -2.75
N VAL A 262 2.21 -10.23 -3.78
CA VAL A 262 2.12 -9.35 -4.95
C VAL A 262 0.93 -9.74 -5.82
N VAL A 263 0.01 -8.79 -5.99
CA VAL A 263 -1.21 -8.94 -6.80
C VAL A 263 -0.95 -8.60 -8.27
N SER A 264 -0.16 -7.55 -8.53
CA SER A 264 0.17 -7.13 -9.89
C SER A 264 1.50 -6.39 -9.99
N VAL A 265 2.09 -6.41 -11.20
CA VAL A 265 3.23 -5.59 -11.59
C VAL A 265 2.92 -4.96 -12.93
N ARG A 266 2.92 -3.63 -12.99
CA ARG A 266 2.68 -2.85 -14.22
C ARG A 266 3.75 -1.79 -14.42
N ALA A 267 3.83 -1.23 -15.62
CA ALA A 267 4.64 -0.04 -15.86
C ALA A 267 4.05 1.17 -15.11
N ALA A 268 4.90 2.06 -14.65
CA ALA A 268 4.48 3.36 -14.13
C ALA A 268 4.02 4.24 -15.30
N PHE A 269 2.94 5.01 -15.09
CA PHE A 269 2.53 6.04 -16.05
C PHE A 269 3.38 7.30 -15.90
N ALA A 270 3.50 8.06 -16.96
CA ALA A 270 4.21 9.33 -16.95
C ALA A 270 3.58 10.28 -15.89
N GLY A 271 4.39 10.77 -14.96
CA GLY A 271 3.95 11.69 -13.90
C GLY A 271 3.23 11.04 -12.70
N GLU A 272 3.00 9.74 -12.71
CA GLU A 272 2.34 9.04 -11.59
C GLU A 272 3.21 8.95 -10.32
N TYR A 273 4.52 8.85 -10.50
CA TYR A 273 5.51 8.74 -9.43
C TYR A 273 6.70 9.66 -9.67
N ALA A 274 7.57 9.76 -8.69
CA ALA A 274 8.85 10.48 -8.80
C ALA A 274 9.71 9.92 -9.96
N PRO A 275 10.60 10.74 -10.57
CA PRO A 275 11.50 10.29 -11.63
C PRO A 275 12.29 9.04 -11.25
N GLY A 276 12.47 8.13 -12.22
CA GLY A 276 13.21 6.88 -12.04
C GLY A 276 12.36 5.68 -11.61
N VAL A 277 11.05 5.85 -11.38
CA VAL A 277 10.13 4.72 -11.21
C VAL A 277 9.81 4.11 -12.57
N GLN A 278 10.10 2.81 -12.74
CA GLN A 278 9.83 2.07 -13.97
C GLN A 278 8.62 1.14 -13.83
N SER A 279 8.38 0.61 -12.62
CA SER A 279 7.21 -0.23 -12.39
C SER A 279 6.52 0.05 -11.07
N VAL A 280 5.26 -0.35 -10.99
CA VAL A 280 4.41 -0.25 -9.80
C VAL A 280 4.05 -1.67 -9.36
N ILE A 281 4.36 -1.98 -8.12
CA ILE A 281 4.04 -3.25 -7.47
C ILE A 281 2.78 -3.04 -6.64
N THR A 282 1.76 -3.84 -6.87
CA THR A 282 0.53 -3.83 -6.07
C THR A 282 0.57 -4.98 -5.07
N VAL A 283 0.38 -4.65 -3.79
CA VAL A 283 0.23 -5.60 -2.69
C VAL A 283 -1.07 -5.26 -1.98
N GLY A 284 -2.09 -6.10 -2.12
CA GLY A 284 -3.44 -5.77 -1.69
C GLY A 284 -3.91 -4.47 -2.34
N ARG A 285 -4.20 -3.45 -1.52
CA ARG A 285 -4.57 -2.10 -1.98
C ARG A 285 -3.41 -1.10 -1.96
N LEU A 286 -2.22 -1.56 -1.67
CA LEU A 286 -1.02 -0.71 -1.62
C LEU A 286 -0.27 -0.76 -2.94
N HIS A 287 0.15 0.41 -3.41
CA HIS A 287 0.93 0.57 -4.63
C HIS A 287 2.32 1.12 -4.28
N GLN A 288 3.36 0.38 -4.63
CA GLN A 288 4.76 0.78 -4.43
C GLN A 288 5.44 0.99 -5.77
N GLY A 289 5.81 2.24 -6.08
CA GLY A 289 6.70 2.55 -7.21
C GLY A 289 8.12 2.08 -6.93
N VAL A 290 8.74 1.41 -7.90
CA VAL A 290 10.11 0.87 -7.80
C VAL A 290 10.91 1.18 -9.06
N ARG A 291 12.26 1.14 -8.94
CA ARG A 291 13.19 1.43 -10.05
C ARG A 291 13.36 0.27 -11.02
N GLU A 292 13.07 -0.95 -10.58
CA GLU A 292 13.13 -2.14 -11.42
C GLU A 292 12.10 -2.04 -12.56
N SER A 293 12.48 -2.46 -13.76
CA SER A 293 11.52 -2.62 -14.87
C SER A 293 10.49 -3.69 -14.56
N VAL A 294 9.37 -3.69 -15.27
CA VAL A 294 8.32 -4.72 -15.12
C VAL A 294 8.89 -6.13 -15.26
N ALA A 295 9.79 -6.34 -16.22
CA ALA A 295 10.41 -7.64 -16.46
C ALA A 295 11.32 -8.07 -15.31
N GLN A 296 12.16 -7.16 -14.79
CA GLN A 296 13.04 -7.42 -13.65
C GLN A 296 12.23 -7.71 -12.38
N ALA A 297 11.24 -6.87 -12.08
CA ALA A 297 10.38 -7.03 -10.91
C ALA A 297 9.65 -8.38 -10.94
N ARG A 298 9.05 -8.74 -12.08
CA ARG A 298 8.39 -10.05 -12.26
C ARG A 298 9.35 -11.22 -12.11
N SER A 299 10.55 -11.13 -12.67
CA SER A 299 11.56 -12.17 -12.53
C SER A 299 11.93 -12.40 -11.06
N ILE A 300 12.20 -11.33 -10.30
CA ILE A 300 12.50 -11.40 -8.88
C ILE A 300 11.33 -12.00 -8.10
N ILE A 301 10.10 -11.55 -8.36
CA ILE A 301 8.90 -12.02 -7.66
C ILE A 301 8.67 -13.52 -7.91
N ARG A 302 8.75 -13.97 -9.16
CA ARG A 302 8.55 -15.38 -9.53
C ARG A 302 9.63 -16.30 -8.94
N ALA A 303 10.89 -15.88 -8.94
CA ALA A 303 11.99 -16.62 -8.34
C ALA A 303 11.80 -16.86 -6.83
N HIS A 304 10.91 -16.09 -6.19
CA HIS A 304 10.61 -16.17 -4.75
C HIS A 304 9.17 -16.61 -4.45
N GLY A 305 8.51 -17.26 -5.41
CA GLY A 305 7.19 -17.88 -5.23
C GLY A 305 5.99 -16.95 -5.41
N GLY A 306 6.18 -15.76 -5.99
CA GLY A 306 5.06 -14.88 -6.39
C GLY A 306 4.41 -15.33 -7.71
N GLY A 307 3.11 -15.07 -7.86
CA GLY A 307 2.26 -15.54 -8.97
C GLY A 307 2.08 -14.55 -10.14
N VAL A 308 2.91 -13.47 -10.28
CA VAL A 308 2.73 -12.39 -11.27
C VAL A 308 3.67 -12.46 -12.47
#